data_54b0df2aad67078ea71711de63d49823
#
_entry.id   54b0df2aad67078ea71711de63d49823
#
_cell.length_a   1.000
_cell.length_b   1.000
_cell.length_c   1.000
_cell.angle_alpha   90.00
_cell.angle_beta   90.00
_cell.angle_gamma   90.00
#
_symmetry.space_group_name_H-M   'P 1'
#
loop_
_entity.id
_entity.type
_entity.pdbx_description
1 polymer ?
#
loop_
_entity_poly.entity_id
_entity_poly.type
_entity_poly.pdbx_seq_one_letter_code
_entity_poly.pdbx_strand_id
1 'polypeptide(L)'
;MTTQIKKATIDDIPHLANFLISAGGGYIEMLYDGLESGHSLESLIQPQFTQANTTPFYENHLLAINDGQVAGGMHAFAWEDVENFPLDPLVPKSRHDVAGEYLIYMPAPDTYYIHILAVYPEFRGKGIAGTLISHGLKHAENEGFAKCSLYVMAGNIPAIELYKKRGFEVVNNYHMPQHRLLYFPGDMLLMTCAVPHYNKQAEQE
;
A
#
# COMPACT_ATOMS: atom_id res chain seq x y z
N MET A 1 18.14 -9.32 -17.02
CA MET A 1 17.82 -8.31 -15.97
C MET A 1 17.17 -9.06 -14.82
N THR A 2 17.79 -9.04 -13.65
CA THR A 2 17.29 -9.78 -12.47
C THR A 2 16.79 -8.76 -11.47
N THR A 3 15.49 -8.82 -11.15
CA THR A 3 14.93 -8.01 -10.06
C THR A 3 15.20 -8.73 -8.74
N GLN A 4 15.87 -8.06 -7.81
CA GLN A 4 16.08 -8.52 -6.44
C GLN A 4 15.08 -7.85 -5.51
N ILE A 5 14.57 -8.59 -4.53
CA ILE A 5 13.73 -8.02 -3.46
C ILE A 5 14.55 -7.97 -2.18
N LYS A 6 14.55 -6.81 -1.52
CA LYS A 6 15.19 -6.61 -0.21
C LYS A 6 14.25 -5.88 0.75
N LYS A 7 14.49 -5.97 2.05
CA LYS A 7 13.89 -5.05 3.02
C LYS A 7 14.47 -3.64 2.84
N ALA A 8 13.64 -2.63 3.11
CA ALA A 8 14.10 -1.26 3.13
C ALA A 8 15.01 -0.99 4.32
N THR A 9 15.87 0.00 4.18
CA THR A 9 16.73 0.55 5.22
C THR A 9 16.38 2.01 5.48
N ILE A 10 16.97 2.63 6.50
CA ILE A 10 16.73 4.03 6.80
C ILE A 10 17.08 4.97 5.63
N ASP A 11 18.09 4.60 4.83
CA ASP A 11 18.52 5.38 3.66
C ASP A 11 17.49 5.32 2.51
N ASP A 12 16.59 4.35 2.54
CA ASP A 12 15.56 4.16 1.52
C ASP A 12 14.28 4.99 1.81
N ILE A 13 14.17 5.67 2.95
CA ILE A 13 12.98 6.45 3.36
C ILE A 13 12.48 7.42 2.27
N PRO A 14 13.33 8.16 1.53
CA PRO A 14 12.85 9.02 0.44
C PRO A 14 12.10 8.24 -0.64
N HIS A 15 12.51 7.00 -0.95
CA HIS A 15 11.79 6.14 -1.87
C HIS A 15 10.43 5.70 -1.30
N LEU A 16 10.36 5.38 0.00
CA LEU A 16 9.11 4.97 0.66
C LEU A 16 8.08 6.10 0.63
N ALA A 17 8.50 7.34 0.89
CA ALA A 17 7.65 8.51 0.79
C ALA A 17 7.07 8.68 -0.63
N ASN A 18 7.92 8.58 -1.66
CA ASN A 18 7.49 8.65 -3.05
C ASN A 18 6.51 7.51 -3.41
N PHE A 19 6.73 6.30 -2.90
CA PHE A 19 5.84 5.17 -3.16
C PHE A 19 4.49 5.35 -2.49
N LEU A 20 4.43 5.86 -1.25
CA LEU A 20 3.18 6.18 -0.57
C LEU A 20 2.36 7.21 -1.35
N ILE A 21 2.98 8.32 -1.78
CA ILE A 21 2.32 9.36 -2.58
C ILE A 21 1.80 8.75 -3.89
N SER A 22 2.67 8.03 -4.62
CA SER A 22 2.31 7.45 -5.92
C SER A 22 1.19 6.40 -5.81
N ALA A 23 1.21 5.56 -4.78
CA ALA A 23 0.19 4.54 -4.55
C ALA A 23 -1.13 5.15 -4.06
N GLY A 24 -1.07 6.26 -3.32
CA GLY A 24 -2.23 6.95 -2.78
C GLY A 24 -3.16 7.58 -3.83
N GLY A 25 -2.69 7.71 -5.09
CA GLY A 25 -3.54 8.18 -6.20
C GLY A 25 -4.18 9.55 -5.97
N GLY A 26 -3.47 10.46 -5.29
CA GLY A 26 -3.94 11.81 -4.93
C GLY A 26 -4.49 11.93 -3.51
N TYR A 27 -4.67 10.81 -2.81
CA TYR A 27 -5.22 10.81 -1.45
C TYR A 27 -4.26 11.46 -0.44
N ILE A 28 -2.96 11.19 -0.54
CA ILE A 28 -1.94 11.79 0.33
C ILE A 28 -1.85 13.29 0.07
N GLU A 29 -1.85 13.71 -1.18
CA GLU A 29 -1.89 15.13 -1.56
C GLU A 29 -3.13 15.84 -1.01
N MET A 30 -4.28 15.15 -0.99
CA MET A 30 -5.51 15.69 -0.41
C MET A 30 -5.40 15.87 1.11
N LEU A 31 -4.77 14.93 1.83
CA LEU A 31 -4.59 15.04 3.28
C LEU A 31 -3.72 16.23 3.67
N TYR A 32 -2.68 16.51 2.89
CA TYR A 32 -1.69 17.55 3.17
C TYR A 32 -1.94 18.87 2.40
N ASP A 33 -3.00 18.98 1.61
CA ASP A 33 -3.30 20.17 0.78
C ASP A 33 -3.27 21.46 1.61
N GLY A 34 -2.35 22.36 1.26
CA GLY A 34 -2.15 23.63 1.94
C GLY A 34 -1.40 23.57 3.28
N LEU A 35 -0.80 22.43 3.63
CA LEU A 35 0.01 22.25 4.86
C LEU A 35 1.52 22.34 4.60
N GLU A 36 1.94 22.41 3.35
CA GLU A 36 3.33 22.25 2.93
C GLU A 36 4.27 23.35 3.45
N SER A 37 3.76 24.58 3.64
CA SER A 37 4.50 25.70 4.24
C SER A 37 5.97 25.86 3.76
N GLY A 38 6.20 25.60 2.47
CA GLY A 38 7.55 25.70 1.87
C GLY A 38 8.35 24.38 1.90
N HIS A 39 7.78 23.29 2.43
CA HIS A 39 8.37 21.94 2.39
C HIS A 39 7.75 21.12 1.25
N SER A 40 8.48 20.13 0.73
CA SER A 40 7.87 19.18 -0.19
C SER A 40 7.01 18.17 0.58
N LEU A 41 5.97 17.65 -0.06
CA LEU A 41 5.10 16.62 0.53
C LEU A 41 5.91 15.40 0.98
N GLU A 42 6.88 14.96 0.17
CA GLU A 42 7.77 13.86 0.51
C GLU A 42 8.51 14.11 1.82
N SER A 43 9.00 15.35 2.04
CA SER A 43 9.73 15.69 3.27
C SER A 43 8.83 15.71 4.50
N LEU A 44 7.56 16.08 4.35
CA LEU A 44 6.60 16.11 5.45
C LEU A 44 6.20 14.70 5.93
N ILE A 45 6.11 13.75 5.01
CA ILE A 45 5.66 12.39 5.35
C ILE A 45 6.80 11.44 5.75
N GLN A 46 8.07 11.77 5.47
CA GLN A 46 9.21 10.92 5.82
C GLN A 46 9.30 10.54 7.31
N PRO A 47 9.00 11.43 8.29
CA PRO A 47 9.11 11.11 9.71
C PRO A 47 8.26 9.91 10.14
N GLN A 48 7.13 9.62 9.49
CA GLN A 48 6.29 8.46 9.84
C GLN A 48 7.01 7.13 9.65
N PHE A 49 7.98 7.05 8.72
CA PHE A 49 8.74 5.83 8.45
C PHE A 49 9.85 5.56 9.47
N THR A 50 10.14 6.50 10.36
CA THR A 50 11.19 6.36 11.40
C THR A 50 10.64 5.91 12.76
N GLN A 51 9.33 5.84 12.93
CA GLN A 51 8.70 5.48 14.19
C GLN A 51 8.70 3.95 14.37
N ALA A 52 9.59 3.44 15.21
CA ALA A 52 9.64 2.02 15.52
C ALA A 52 8.33 1.53 16.19
N ASN A 53 7.98 0.27 15.95
CA ASN A 53 6.77 -0.38 16.45
C ASN A 53 5.46 0.23 15.89
N THR A 54 5.53 0.92 14.75
CA THR A 54 4.36 1.36 13.98
C THR A 54 4.29 0.61 12.65
N THR A 55 3.10 0.54 12.08
CA THR A 55 2.88 -0.16 10.81
C THR A 55 3.71 0.43 9.66
N PRO A 56 3.84 1.76 9.48
CA PRO A 56 4.64 2.33 8.39
C PRO A 56 6.16 2.31 8.60
N PHE A 57 6.69 1.73 9.70
CA PHE A 57 8.13 1.69 9.96
C PHE A 57 8.90 1.13 8.75
N TYR A 58 10.03 1.73 8.39
CA TYR A 58 10.72 1.44 7.14
C TYR A 58 11.07 -0.06 6.95
N GLU A 59 11.40 -0.79 8.03
CA GLU A 59 11.74 -2.22 7.95
C GLU A 59 10.56 -3.11 7.52
N ASN A 60 9.33 -2.61 7.57
CA ASN A 60 8.12 -3.31 7.13
C ASN A 60 7.91 -3.21 5.60
N HIS A 61 8.82 -2.54 4.88
CA HIS A 61 8.71 -2.34 3.44
C HIS A 61 9.66 -3.24 2.67
N LEU A 62 9.19 -3.71 1.51
CA LEU A 62 10.00 -4.42 0.52
C LEU A 62 10.31 -3.50 -0.65
N LEU A 63 11.55 -3.55 -1.11
CA LEU A 63 12.02 -2.84 -2.29
C LEU A 63 12.41 -3.81 -3.39
N ALA A 64 12.05 -3.46 -4.61
CA ALA A 64 12.53 -4.13 -5.81
C ALA A 64 13.73 -3.36 -6.36
N ILE A 65 14.86 -4.05 -6.45
CA ILE A 65 16.10 -3.52 -7.01
C ILE A 65 16.28 -4.09 -8.42
N ASN A 66 16.39 -3.23 -9.41
CA ASN A 66 16.64 -3.61 -10.79
C ASN A 66 17.92 -2.94 -11.29
N ASP A 67 18.90 -3.75 -11.71
CA ASP A 67 20.21 -3.27 -12.15
C ASP A 67 20.86 -2.27 -11.14
N GLY A 68 20.76 -2.59 -9.85
CA GLY A 68 21.35 -1.78 -8.75
C GLY A 68 20.56 -0.55 -8.34
N GLN A 69 19.43 -0.26 -8.98
CA GLN A 69 18.58 0.91 -8.67
C GLN A 69 17.26 0.47 -8.01
N VAL A 70 16.75 1.29 -7.08
CA VAL A 70 15.42 1.11 -6.52
C VAL A 70 14.39 1.34 -7.62
N ALA A 71 13.65 0.32 -7.96
CA ALA A 71 12.70 0.34 -9.08
C ALA A 71 11.23 0.37 -8.62
N GLY A 72 10.93 -0.11 -7.42
CA GLY A 72 9.59 -0.13 -6.87
C GLY A 72 9.60 -0.57 -5.42
N GLY A 73 8.46 -0.47 -4.77
CA GLY A 73 8.29 -0.86 -3.39
C GLY A 73 6.89 -1.38 -3.08
N MET A 74 6.81 -2.14 -1.99
CA MET A 74 5.56 -2.65 -1.44
C MET A 74 5.59 -2.56 0.08
N HIS A 75 4.46 -2.17 0.66
CA HIS A 75 4.16 -2.28 2.08
C HIS A 75 2.91 -3.12 2.24
N ALA A 76 2.97 -4.13 3.11
CA ALA A 76 1.83 -4.99 3.40
C ALA A 76 1.93 -5.49 4.85
N PHE A 77 0.77 -5.72 5.48
CA PHE A 77 0.66 -6.08 6.90
C PHE A 77 -0.68 -6.79 7.17
N ALA A 78 -0.83 -7.40 8.35
CA ALA A 78 -2.10 -7.90 8.81
C ALA A 78 -3.12 -6.76 8.90
N TRP A 79 -4.35 -6.93 8.38
CA TRP A 79 -5.36 -5.85 8.44
C TRP A 79 -5.57 -5.32 9.85
N GLU A 80 -5.47 -6.16 10.84
CA GLU A 80 -5.64 -5.85 12.27
C GLU A 80 -4.62 -4.82 12.76
N ASP A 81 -3.45 -4.74 12.12
CA ASP A 81 -2.40 -3.76 12.45
C ASP A 81 -2.69 -2.35 11.92
N VAL A 82 -3.81 -2.13 11.22
CA VAL A 82 -4.21 -0.79 10.75
C VAL A 82 -4.33 0.21 11.92
N GLU A 83 -4.68 -0.27 13.10
CA GLU A 83 -4.77 0.55 14.32
C GLU A 83 -3.40 1.07 14.79
N ASN A 84 -2.29 0.46 14.34
CA ASN A 84 -0.92 0.86 14.65
C ASN A 84 -0.38 1.96 13.70
N PHE A 85 -1.23 2.53 12.84
CA PHE A 85 -0.85 3.72 12.07
C PHE A 85 -0.88 4.95 12.99
N PRO A 86 0.24 5.68 13.09
CA PRO A 86 0.27 6.91 13.85
C PRO A 86 -0.53 7.99 13.12
N LEU A 87 -1.29 8.78 13.87
CA LEU A 87 -1.86 10.01 13.33
C LEU A 87 -0.74 11.03 13.12
N ASP A 88 -0.62 11.58 11.91
CA ASP A 88 0.34 12.65 11.66
C ASP A 88 -0.16 13.95 12.33
N PRO A 89 0.59 14.54 13.28
CA PRO A 89 0.20 15.75 13.97
C PRO A 89 0.10 16.99 13.06
N LEU A 90 0.69 16.96 11.87
CA LEU A 90 0.58 18.02 10.87
C LEU A 90 -0.79 18.02 10.20
N VAL A 91 -1.44 16.87 10.10
CA VAL A 91 -2.75 16.75 9.45
C VAL A 91 -3.86 17.09 10.45
N PRO A 92 -4.74 18.06 10.16
CA PRO A 92 -5.85 18.42 11.05
C PRO A 92 -6.74 17.21 11.37
N LYS A 93 -7.21 17.12 12.62
CA LYS A 93 -8.09 16.03 13.06
C LYS A 93 -9.29 15.83 12.14
N SER A 94 -9.90 16.90 11.64
CA SER A 94 -11.03 16.82 10.72
C SER A 94 -10.70 16.09 9.41
N ARG A 95 -9.45 16.14 8.94
CA ARG A 95 -9.01 15.37 7.77
C ARG A 95 -8.71 13.93 8.14
N HIS A 96 -8.16 13.68 9.33
CA HIS A 96 -8.01 12.31 9.84
C HIS A 96 -9.36 11.64 10.05
N ASP A 97 -10.35 12.37 10.58
CA ASP A 97 -11.70 11.83 10.78
C ASP A 97 -12.32 11.39 9.44
N VAL A 98 -12.22 12.23 8.41
CA VAL A 98 -12.67 11.88 7.06
C VAL A 98 -11.90 10.68 6.50
N ALA A 99 -10.57 10.68 6.64
CA ALA A 99 -9.71 9.58 6.22
C ALA A 99 -10.03 8.29 6.98
N GLY A 100 -10.20 8.40 8.29
CA GLY A 100 -10.57 7.29 9.16
C GLY A 100 -11.95 6.75 8.86
N GLU A 101 -12.93 7.60 8.55
CA GLU A 101 -14.24 7.15 8.09
C GLU A 101 -14.10 6.24 6.86
N TYR A 102 -13.27 6.60 5.87
CA TYR A 102 -13.07 5.75 4.70
C TYR A 102 -12.39 4.43 5.05
N LEU A 103 -11.31 4.45 5.84
CA LEU A 103 -10.60 3.23 6.22
C LEU A 103 -11.40 2.35 7.19
N ILE A 104 -12.13 2.94 8.15
CA ILE A 104 -12.93 2.20 9.14
C ILE A 104 -14.17 1.57 8.48
N TYR A 105 -14.78 2.25 7.51
CA TYR A 105 -15.94 1.73 6.78
C TYR A 105 -15.58 0.76 5.65
N MET A 106 -14.29 0.51 5.42
CA MET A 106 -13.80 -0.43 4.40
C MET A 106 -13.00 -1.59 5.04
N PRO A 107 -13.57 -2.35 5.97
CA PRO A 107 -12.83 -3.39 6.64
C PRO A 107 -12.46 -4.53 5.68
N ALA A 108 -11.24 -5.05 5.85
CA ALA A 108 -10.75 -6.25 5.20
C ALA A 108 -10.20 -7.25 6.24
N PRO A 109 -11.01 -7.65 7.25
CA PRO A 109 -10.55 -8.48 8.35
C PRO A 109 -10.05 -9.84 7.86
N ASP A 110 -9.17 -10.46 8.66
CA ASP A 110 -8.58 -11.77 8.38
C ASP A 110 -7.81 -11.82 7.05
N THR A 111 -7.22 -10.68 6.63
CA THR A 111 -6.43 -10.61 5.40
C THR A 111 -5.05 -10.02 5.62
N TYR A 112 -4.09 -10.45 4.81
CA TYR A 112 -2.82 -9.75 4.66
C TYR A 112 -3.02 -8.62 3.65
N TYR A 113 -2.98 -7.37 4.14
CA TYR A 113 -3.36 -6.19 3.36
C TYR A 113 -2.15 -5.58 2.64
N ILE A 114 -2.22 -5.48 1.32
CA ILE A 114 -1.25 -4.74 0.51
C ILE A 114 -1.67 -3.26 0.51
N HIS A 115 -0.95 -2.47 1.30
CA HIS A 115 -1.21 -1.04 1.49
C HIS A 115 -0.57 -0.17 0.41
N ILE A 116 0.71 -0.43 0.10
CA ILE A 116 1.46 0.29 -0.92
C ILE A 116 1.98 -0.71 -1.94
N LEU A 117 1.79 -0.41 -3.21
CA LEU A 117 2.46 -1.07 -4.33
C LEU A 117 2.74 -0.01 -5.40
N ALA A 118 4.00 0.32 -5.58
CA ALA A 118 4.41 1.32 -6.56
C ALA A 118 5.66 0.89 -7.32
N VAL A 119 5.74 1.31 -8.58
CA VAL A 119 6.90 1.11 -9.45
C VAL A 119 7.18 2.42 -10.17
N TYR A 120 8.42 2.88 -10.13
CA TYR A 120 8.84 4.09 -10.85
C TYR A 120 8.53 3.99 -12.33
N PRO A 121 8.12 5.08 -12.99
CA PRO A 121 7.67 5.08 -14.39
C PRO A 121 8.62 4.38 -15.35
N GLU A 122 9.92 4.63 -15.23
CA GLU A 122 10.99 4.10 -16.08
C GLU A 122 11.22 2.59 -15.92
N PHE A 123 10.69 1.99 -14.85
CA PHE A 123 10.77 0.56 -14.57
C PHE A 123 9.44 -0.18 -14.81
N ARG A 124 8.39 0.53 -15.22
CA ARG A 124 7.09 -0.11 -15.53
C ARG A 124 7.19 -1.02 -16.75
N GLY A 125 6.25 -1.95 -16.86
CA GLY A 125 6.22 -2.93 -17.97
C GLY A 125 7.24 -4.07 -17.86
N LYS A 126 8.13 -4.06 -16.85
CA LYS A 126 9.18 -5.08 -16.64
C LYS A 126 8.78 -6.19 -15.64
N GLY A 127 7.51 -6.29 -15.24
CA GLY A 127 7.02 -7.33 -14.34
C GLY A 127 7.29 -7.09 -12.85
N ILE A 128 7.92 -5.98 -12.46
CA ILE A 128 8.37 -5.69 -11.09
C ILE A 128 7.22 -5.71 -10.07
N ALA A 129 6.10 -5.04 -10.37
CA ALA A 129 4.92 -5.07 -9.49
C ALA A 129 4.41 -6.49 -9.25
N GLY A 130 4.41 -7.32 -10.30
CA GLY A 130 4.06 -8.72 -10.17
C GLY A 130 5.02 -9.53 -9.30
N THR A 131 6.32 -9.24 -9.36
CA THR A 131 7.32 -9.85 -8.48
C THR A 131 7.08 -9.45 -7.03
N LEU A 132 6.84 -8.15 -6.75
CA LEU A 132 6.50 -7.66 -5.41
C LEU A 132 5.25 -8.35 -4.85
N ILE A 133 4.16 -8.44 -5.64
CA ILE A 133 2.93 -9.14 -5.23
C ILE A 133 3.24 -10.61 -4.87
N SER A 134 4.03 -11.31 -5.69
CA SER A 134 4.37 -12.71 -5.40
C SER A 134 5.14 -12.88 -4.08
N HIS A 135 6.02 -11.92 -3.74
CA HIS A 135 6.69 -11.89 -2.44
C HIS A 135 5.72 -11.59 -1.29
N GLY A 136 4.76 -10.66 -1.48
CA GLY A 136 3.72 -10.39 -0.49
C GLY A 136 2.82 -11.59 -0.22
N LEU A 137 2.38 -12.30 -1.27
CA LEU A 137 1.60 -13.52 -1.14
C LEU A 137 2.38 -14.63 -0.40
N LYS A 138 3.68 -14.76 -0.68
CA LYS A 138 4.53 -15.70 0.04
C LYS A 138 4.71 -15.33 1.51
N HIS A 139 4.80 -14.04 1.81
CA HIS A 139 4.85 -13.57 3.20
C HIS A 139 3.53 -13.86 3.91
N ALA A 140 2.40 -13.56 3.28
CA ALA A 140 1.06 -13.87 3.81
C ALA A 140 0.88 -15.37 4.12
N GLU A 141 1.39 -16.24 3.23
CA GLU A 141 1.40 -17.69 3.46
C GLU A 141 2.20 -18.06 4.72
N ASN A 142 3.39 -17.50 4.87
CA ASN A 142 4.27 -17.77 6.03
C ASN A 142 3.67 -17.28 7.35
N GLU A 143 2.90 -16.19 7.31
CA GLU A 143 2.18 -15.61 8.46
C GLU A 143 0.81 -16.29 8.71
N GLY A 144 0.43 -17.28 7.92
CA GLY A 144 -0.79 -18.06 8.11
C GLY A 144 -2.06 -17.41 7.56
N PHE A 145 -1.97 -16.41 6.69
CA PHE A 145 -3.15 -15.80 6.09
C PHE A 145 -3.70 -16.61 4.92
N ALA A 146 -5.01 -16.82 4.93
CA ALA A 146 -5.73 -17.48 3.84
C ALA A 146 -5.97 -16.55 2.64
N LYS A 147 -5.98 -15.24 2.88
CA LYS A 147 -6.33 -14.22 1.88
C LYS A 147 -5.40 -13.02 1.94
N CYS A 148 -5.13 -12.45 0.76
CA CYS A 148 -4.61 -11.09 0.63
C CYS A 148 -5.71 -10.14 0.17
N SER A 149 -5.62 -8.89 0.59
CA SER A 149 -6.52 -7.81 0.17
C SER A 149 -5.75 -6.58 -0.28
N LEU A 150 -6.41 -5.72 -1.02
CA LEU A 150 -5.95 -4.39 -1.39
C LEU A 150 -7.13 -3.49 -1.75
N TYR A 151 -6.89 -2.18 -1.71
CA TYR A 151 -7.81 -1.18 -2.25
C TYR A 151 -7.26 -0.57 -3.53
N VAL A 152 -8.15 -0.27 -4.46
CA VAL A 152 -7.81 0.40 -5.72
C VAL A 152 -8.96 1.26 -6.21
N MET A 153 -8.67 2.48 -6.68
CA MET A 153 -9.69 3.33 -7.32
C MET A 153 -10.18 2.67 -8.61
N ALA A 154 -11.50 2.67 -8.82
CA ALA A 154 -12.15 2.04 -9.98
C ALA A 154 -11.61 2.57 -11.32
N GLY A 155 -11.20 3.84 -11.37
CA GLY A 155 -10.58 4.43 -12.56
C GLY A 155 -9.13 4.01 -12.81
N ASN A 156 -8.45 3.33 -11.88
CA ASN A 156 -7.08 2.84 -12.07
C ASN A 156 -7.08 1.49 -12.81
N ILE A 157 -7.53 1.51 -14.06
CA ILE A 157 -7.67 0.31 -14.89
C ILE A 157 -6.36 -0.50 -15.01
N PRO A 158 -5.16 0.12 -15.22
CA PRO A 158 -3.92 -0.65 -15.30
C PRO A 158 -3.61 -1.45 -14.04
N ALA A 159 -3.86 -0.90 -12.86
CA ALA A 159 -3.65 -1.61 -11.59
C ALA A 159 -4.68 -2.74 -11.40
N ILE A 160 -5.95 -2.49 -11.70
CA ILE A 160 -7.01 -3.51 -11.64
C ILE A 160 -6.67 -4.71 -12.53
N GLU A 161 -6.25 -4.48 -13.76
CA GLU A 161 -5.86 -5.55 -14.68
C GLU A 161 -4.62 -6.32 -14.20
N LEU A 162 -3.65 -5.64 -13.56
CA LEU A 162 -2.53 -6.30 -12.92
C LEU A 162 -2.99 -7.22 -11.78
N TYR A 163 -3.88 -6.73 -10.91
CA TYR A 163 -4.39 -7.50 -9.77
C TYR A 163 -5.23 -8.68 -10.21
N LYS A 164 -6.12 -8.51 -11.20
CA LYS A 164 -6.89 -9.62 -11.79
C LYS A 164 -6.00 -10.73 -12.33
N LYS A 165 -4.90 -10.37 -13.04
CA LYS A 165 -3.91 -11.36 -13.54
C LYS A 165 -3.19 -12.10 -12.42
N ARG A 166 -3.26 -11.62 -11.17
CA ARG A 166 -2.71 -12.24 -9.96
C ARG A 166 -3.75 -12.93 -9.10
N GLY A 167 -4.97 -13.11 -9.62
CA GLY A 167 -6.06 -13.81 -8.95
C GLY A 167 -6.88 -12.95 -8.00
N PHE A 168 -6.68 -11.64 -7.97
CA PHE A 168 -7.53 -10.75 -7.18
C PHE A 168 -8.88 -10.55 -7.89
N GLU A 169 -9.94 -10.60 -7.10
CA GLU A 169 -11.31 -10.32 -7.53
C GLU A 169 -11.91 -9.19 -6.70
N VAL A 170 -12.78 -8.39 -7.31
CA VAL A 170 -13.53 -7.34 -6.61
C VAL A 170 -14.55 -8.00 -5.71
N VAL A 171 -14.47 -7.72 -4.41
CA VAL A 171 -15.40 -8.28 -3.40
C VAL A 171 -16.32 -7.22 -2.81
N ASN A 172 -15.92 -5.96 -2.88
CA ASN A 172 -16.74 -4.83 -2.43
C ASN A 172 -16.42 -3.55 -3.18
N ASN A 173 -17.34 -2.59 -3.12
CA ASN A 173 -17.23 -1.28 -3.73
C ASN A 173 -17.72 -0.22 -2.71
N TYR A 174 -16.90 0.77 -2.45
CA TYR A 174 -17.16 1.84 -1.49
C TYR A 174 -17.17 3.18 -2.19
N HIS A 175 -18.24 3.95 -1.94
CA HIS A 175 -18.36 5.27 -2.54
C HIS A 175 -17.24 6.20 -2.08
N MET A 176 -16.52 6.80 -3.03
CA MET A 176 -15.49 7.80 -2.79
C MET A 176 -15.97 9.17 -3.26
N PRO A 177 -16.00 10.19 -2.36
CA PRO A 177 -16.28 11.55 -2.78
C PRO A 177 -15.26 12.01 -3.83
N GLN A 178 -15.76 12.67 -4.85
CA GLN A 178 -14.88 13.23 -5.87
C GLN A 178 -14.08 14.41 -5.30
N HIS A 179 -12.78 14.41 -5.53
CA HIS A 179 -11.90 15.50 -5.12
C HIS A 179 -10.92 15.84 -6.24
N ARG A 180 -10.59 17.13 -6.38
CA ARG A 180 -9.73 17.65 -7.46
C ARG A 180 -8.31 17.05 -7.49
N LEU A 181 -7.84 16.55 -6.36
CA LEU A 181 -6.50 15.96 -6.21
C LEU A 181 -6.48 14.45 -6.45
N LEU A 182 -7.63 13.77 -6.51
CA LEU A 182 -7.66 12.35 -6.83
C LEU A 182 -7.34 12.14 -8.31
N TYR A 183 -6.39 11.25 -8.60
CA TYR A 183 -5.92 11.00 -9.97
C TYR A 183 -6.87 10.13 -10.77
N PHE A 184 -7.64 9.29 -10.07
CA PHE A 184 -8.52 8.33 -10.70
C PHE A 184 -9.97 8.59 -10.28
N PRO A 185 -10.91 8.64 -11.24
CA PRO A 185 -12.32 8.76 -10.90
C PRO A 185 -12.91 7.45 -10.40
N GLY A 186 -14.08 7.55 -9.78
CA GLY A 186 -14.90 6.41 -9.37
C GLY A 186 -14.69 6.05 -7.91
N ASP A 187 -15.31 4.95 -7.55
CA ASP A 187 -15.35 4.43 -6.19
C ASP A 187 -14.05 3.68 -5.83
N MET A 188 -13.89 3.34 -4.56
CA MET A 188 -12.82 2.50 -4.07
C MET A 188 -13.25 1.04 -4.11
N LEU A 189 -12.54 0.21 -4.83
CA LEU A 189 -12.76 -1.23 -4.90
C LEU A 189 -11.91 -1.94 -3.85
N LEU A 190 -12.53 -2.81 -3.06
CA LEU A 190 -11.81 -3.83 -2.28
C LEU A 190 -11.63 -5.05 -3.18
N MET A 191 -10.41 -5.46 -3.36
CA MET A 191 -10.08 -6.70 -4.07
C MET A 191 -9.39 -7.68 -3.13
N THR A 192 -9.69 -8.96 -3.28
CA THR A 192 -9.05 -10.04 -2.52
C THR A 192 -8.61 -11.18 -3.44
N CYS A 193 -7.58 -11.90 -3.02
CA CYS A 193 -7.22 -13.18 -3.61
C CYS A 193 -6.94 -14.22 -2.53
N ALA A 194 -7.08 -15.50 -2.87
CA ALA A 194 -6.60 -16.60 -2.03
C ALA A 194 -5.06 -16.61 -2.01
N VAL A 195 -4.48 -16.88 -0.84
CA VAL A 195 -3.05 -17.13 -0.69
C VAL A 195 -2.74 -18.55 -1.20
N PRO A 196 -1.87 -18.74 -2.19
CA PRO A 196 -1.50 -20.05 -2.67
C PRO A 196 -0.91 -20.91 -1.56
N HIS A 197 -1.27 -22.18 -1.53
CA HIS A 197 -0.76 -23.19 -0.56
C HIS A 197 -1.05 -22.91 0.92
N TYR A 198 -2.02 -22.04 1.24
CA TYR A 198 -2.49 -21.88 2.61
C TYR A 198 -2.97 -23.22 3.17
N ASN A 199 -2.36 -23.67 4.28
CA ASN A 199 -2.71 -24.95 4.91
C ASN A 199 -3.65 -24.71 6.10
N LYS A 200 -4.95 -24.97 5.92
CA LYS A 200 -5.99 -24.85 6.96
C LYS A 200 -5.76 -25.73 8.22
N GLN A 201 -4.83 -26.67 8.17
CA GLN A 201 -4.62 -27.61 9.28
C GLN A 201 -3.82 -27.02 10.45
N ALA A 202 -3.18 -25.87 10.27
CA ALA A 202 -2.43 -25.19 11.33
C ALA A 202 -3.32 -24.41 12.34
N GLU A 203 -4.60 -24.24 12.07
CA GLU A 203 -5.55 -23.54 12.97
C GLU A 203 -6.18 -24.46 14.04
N GLN A 204 -5.83 -25.75 14.11
CA GLN A 204 -6.47 -26.73 15.01
C GLN A 204 -5.50 -27.35 16.04
N GLU A 205 -4.27 -26.85 16.16
CA GLU A 205 -3.31 -27.19 17.20
C GLU A 205 -3.07 -26.00 18.15
#